data_83f24e442d04136dfdb2e7e1edc17aca
#
_entry.id   83f24e442d04136dfdb2e7e1edc17aca
#
_cell.length_a   1.000
_cell.length_b   1.000
_cell.length_c   1.000
_cell.angle_alpha   90.00
_cell.angle_beta   90.00
_cell.angle_gamma   90.00
#
_symmetry.space_group_name_H-M   'P 1'
#
loop_
_entity.id
_entity.type
_entity.pdbx_description
1 polymer ?
#
loop_
_entity_poly.entity_id
_entity_poly.type
_entity_poly.pdbx_seq_one_letter_code
_entity_poly.pdbx_strand_id
1 'polypeptide(L)'
;QRNINWTADLSELQPLIMSCAVHGYKLIVLNDCFENINIPNVEFVRTECKINPYFQRWISYYEYLKDQKNKIGGVFMVDATDVEIINKIKFDNSDNVLFCGDEPSTINNVWLKKHHTADFLKDFYKDYTSKTLLNAGIVGGSIGVVLEFLEMFINVYELNNYNQLTDMALFNFIAYKMQR
;
A
#
# COMPACT_ATOMS: atom_id res chain seq x y z
N GLN A 1 6.97 -18.18 5.81
CA GLN A 1 7.13 -17.93 4.37
C GLN A 1 6.06 -18.77 3.68
N ARG A 2 5.09 -18.14 3.04
CA ARG A 2 4.22 -18.86 2.11
C ARG A 2 5.07 -19.09 0.87
N ASN A 3 5.45 -20.35 0.60
CA ASN A 3 5.95 -20.75 -0.73
C ASN A 3 4.77 -20.71 -1.69
N ILE A 4 4.46 -19.52 -2.17
CA ILE A 4 3.47 -19.32 -3.22
C ILE A 4 4.29 -19.19 -4.50
N ASN A 5 4.12 -20.13 -5.41
CA ASN A 5 4.53 -19.92 -6.80
C ASN A 5 3.58 -18.86 -7.36
N TRP A 6 4.01 -17.62 -7.37
CA TRP A 6 3.28 -16.53 -8.01
C TRP A 6 3.31 -16.77 -9.51
N THR A 7 2.20 -17.24 -10.05
CA THR A 7 1.98 -17.24 -11.50
C THR A 7 1.31 -15.93 -11.86
N ALA A 8 1.85 -15.26 -12.86
CA ALA A 8 1.25 -14.05 -13.39
C ALA A 8 -0.03 -14.41 -14.15
N ASP A 9 -1.17 -14.29 -13.49
CA ASP A 9 -2.49 -14.50 -14.09
C ASP A 9 -3.25 -13.18 -14.16
N LEU A 10 -3.42 -12.66 -15.38
CA LEU A 10 -4.15 -11.42 -15.61
C LEU A 10 -5.63 -11.54 -15.22
N SER A 11 -6.19 -12.75 -15.22
CA SER A 11 -7.59 -12.96 -14.85
C SER A 11 -7.88 -12.60 -13.38
N GLU A 12 -6.88 -12.69 -12.51
CA GLU A 12 -7.01 -12.29 -11.11
C GLU A 12 -7.20 -10.78 -10.91
N LEU A 13 -6.79 -9.96 -11.90
CA LEU A 13 -7.00 -8.51 -11.89
C LEU A 13 -8.39 -8.09 -12.40
N GLN A 14 -9.16 -8.99 -12.98
CA GLN A 14 -10.44 -8.68 -13.63
C GLN A 14 -11.43 -7.95 -12.70
N PRO A 15 -11.67 -8.35 -11.44
CA PRO A 15 -12.61 -7.65 -10.57
C PRO A 15 -12.21 -6.18 -10.36
N LEU A 16 -10.93 -5.93 -10.11
CA LEU A 16 -10.41 -4.57 -9.91
C LEU A 16 -10.48 -3.76 -11.21
N ILE A 17 -10.11 -4.32 -12.35
CA ILE A 17 -10.18 -3.66 -13.67
C ILE A 17 -11.62 -3.25 -13.97
N MET A 18 -12.57 -4.17 -13.81
CA MET A 18 -13.98 -3.91 -14.10
C MET A 18 -14.57 -2.86 -13.16
N SER A 19 -14.29 -2.95 -11.87
CA SER A 19 -14.79 -1.99 -10.89
C SER A 19 -14.20 -0.59 -11.09
N CYS A 20 -12.92 -0.47 -11.43
CA CYS A 20 -12.30 0.80 -11.83
C CYS A 20 -13.02 1.41 -13.05
N ALA A 21 -13.28 0.60 -14.08
CA ALA A 21 -13.96 1.07 -15.30
C ALA A 21 -15.38 1.55 -15.00
N VAL A 22 -16.16 0.80 -14.20
CA VAL A 22 -17.53 1.18 -13.80
C VAL A 22 -17.58 2.52 -13.08
N HIS A 23 -16.60 2.78 -12.21
CA HIS A 23 -16.56 4.00 -11.40
C HIS A 23 -15.77 5.15 -12.06
N GLY A 24 -15.20 4.92 -13.28
CA GLY A 24 -14.47 5.94 -14.04
C GLY A 24 -13.08 6.24 -13.47
N TYR A 25 -12.43 5.28 -12.82
CA TYR A 25 -11.06 5.41 -12.35
C TYR A 25 -10.07 4.90 -13.40
N LYS A 26 -8.91 5.55 -13.45
CA LYS A 26 -7.74 5.03 -14.15
C LYS A 26 -7.03 4.05 -13.23
N LEU A 27 -6.78 2.84 -13.70
CA LEU A 27 -5.98 1.83 -12.99
C LEU A 27 -4.53 1.88 -13.49
N ILE A 28 -3.59 1.95 -12.56
CA ILE A 28 -2.16 1.81 -12.83
C ILE A 28 -1.69 0.51 -12.20
N VAL A 29 -1.17 -0.40 -12.99
CA VAL A 29 -0.64 -1.69 -12.55
C VAL A 29 0.88 -1.63 -12.59
N LEU A 30 1.51 -1.49 -11.43
CA LEU A 30 2.96 -1.62 -11.29
C LEU A 30 3.30 -3.10 -11.26
N ASN A 31 4.11 -3.57 -12.20
CA ASN A 31 4.35 -5.00 -12.37
C ASN A 31 5.75 -5.31 -12.91
N ASP A 32 6.19 -6.54 -12.71
CA ASP A 32 7.47 -7.07 -13.20
C ASP A 32 7.34 -8.20 -14.24
N CYS A 33 6.11 -8.55 -14.62
CA CYS A 33 5.83 -9.75 -15.42
C CYS A 33 4.99 -9.52 -16.69
N PHE A 34 4.07 -8.55 -16.68
CA PHE A 34 3.17 -8.32 -17.82
C PHE A 34 3.80 -7.40 -18.83
N GLU A 35 3.73 -7.79 -20.11
CA GLU A 35 4.22 -7.01 -21.24
C GLU A 35 3.16 -6.93 -22.35
N ASN A 36 3.14 -5.82 -23.07
CA ASN A 36 2.31 -5.61 -24.25
C ASN A 36 0.79 -5.81 -24.03
N ILE A 37 0.30 -5.53 -22.83
CA ILE A 37 -1.12 -5.60 -22.51
C ILE A 37 -1.76 -4.25 -22.78
N ASN A 38 -2.86 -4.26 -23.53
CA ASN A 38 -3.64 -3.07 -23.84
C ASN A 38 -5.08 -3.26 -23.37
N ILE A 39 -5.43 -2.62 -22.25
CA ILE A 39 -6.79 -2.62 -21.69
C ILE A 39 -7.22 -1.15 -21.53
N PRO A 40 -8.40 -0.75 -21.99
CA PRO A 40 -8.89 0.62 -21.84
C PRO A 40 -8.86 1.07 -20.37
N ASN A 41 -8.36 2.30 -20.12
CA ASN A 41 -8.21 2.90 -18.78
C ASN A 41 -7.27 2.15 -17.82
N VAL A 42 -6.49 1.17 -18.29
CA VAL A 42 -5.46 0.49 -17.52
C VAL A 42 -4.09 0.80 -18.11
N GLU A 43 -3.18 1.24 -17.26
CA GLU A 43 -1.78 1.46 -17.63
C GLU A 43 -0.91 0.43 -16.90
N PHE A 44 -0.16 -0.37 -17.66
CA PHE A 44 0.82 -1.30 -17.11
C PHE A 44 2.19 -0.64 -17.10
N VAL A 45 2.76 -0.48 -15.93
CA VAL A 45 4.07 0.15 -15.73
C VAL A 45 5.06 -0.88 -15.25
N ARG A 46 6.13 -1.07 -16.02
CA ARG A 46 7.20 -2.00 -15.66
C ARG A 46 7.96 -1.48 -14.45
N THR A 47 8.13 -2.32 -13.44
CA THR A 47 8.96 -2.10 -12.26
C THR A 47 9.88 -3.28 -12.04
N GLU A 48 10.97 -3.10 -11.30
CA GLU A 48 11.87 -4.18 -10.92
C GLU A 48 11.68 -4.55 -9.46
N CYS A 49 11.59 -5.83 -9.16
CA CYS A 49 11.56 -6.34 -7.79
C CYS A 49 12.97 -6.73 -7.35
N LYS A 50 13.67 -5.82 -6.63
CA LYS A 50 15.07 -6.00 -6.18
C LYS A 50 15.20 -6.52 -4.75
N ILE A 51 14.14 -6.35 -3.96
CA ILE A 51 14.09 -6.74 -2.55
C ILE A 51 12.82 -7.56 -2.27
N ASN A 52 12.52 -7.81 -1.02
CA ASN A 52 11.28 -8.47 -0.64
C ASN A 52 10.06 -7.73 -1.23
N PRO A 53 9.16 -8.40 -1.98
CA PRO A 53 8.02 -7.78 -2.66
C PRO A 53 7.11 -6.95 -1.74
N TYR A 54 6.96 -7.34 -0.49
CA TYR A 54 6.18 -6.58 0.50
C TYR A 54 6.74 -5.18 0.79
N PHE A 55 8.05 -4.99 0.62
CA PHE A 55 8.68 -3.67 0.74
C PHE A 55 8.87 -3.00 -0.61
N GLN A 56 9.21 -3.80 -1.64
CA GLN A 56 9.43 -3.25 -2.99
C GLN A 56 8.22 -2.48 -3.50
N ARG A 57 7.00 -2.94 -3.21
CA ARG A 57 5.78 -2.24 -3.64
C ARG A 57 5.74 -0.78 -3.18
N TRP A 58 6.14 -0.48 -1.95
CA TRP A 58 6.14 0.89 -1.42
C TRP A 58 7.16 1.79 -2.11
N ILE A 59 8.33 1.26 -2.42
CA ILE A 59 9.36 1.96 -3.21
C ILE A 59 8.86 2.22 -4.62
N SER A 60 8.28 1.22 -5.28
CA SER A 60 7.73 1.36 -6.63
C SER A 60 6.57 2.35 -6.69
N TYR A 61 5.68 2.38 -5.68
CA TYR A 61 4.65 3.40 -5.57
C TYR A 61 5.26 4.80 -5.45
N TYR A 62 6.24 4.99 -4.58
CA TYR A 62 6.87 6.29 -4.38
C TYR A 62 7.56 6.79 -5.65
N GLU A 63 8.36 5.96 -6.30
CA GLU A 63 9.06 6.31 -7.54
C GLU A 63 8.07 6.75 -8.63
N TYR A 64 7.04 5.95 -8.87
CA TYR A 64 6.01 6.28 -9.86
C TYR A 64 5.26 7.56 -9.51
N LEU A 65 4.74 7.67 -8.29
CA LEU A 65 3.91 8.81 -7.89
C LEU A 65 4.67 10.12 -7.81
N LYS A 66 5.94 10.09 -7.41
CA LYS A 66 6.82 11.26 -7.38
C LYS A 66 6.93 11.91 -8.76
N ASP A 67 7.07 11.08 -9.80
CA ASP A 67 7.15 11.57 -11.19
C ASP A 67 5.80 12.06 -11.73
N GLN A 68 4.70 11.59 -11.17
CA GLN A 68 3.34 11.95 -11.60
C GLN A 68 2.65 12.98 -10.70
N LYS A 69 3.31 13.52 -9.67
CA LYS A 69 2.71 14.38 -8.63
C LYS A 69 1.93 15.59 -9.16
N ASN A 70 2.32 16.14 -10.30
CA ASN A 70 1.66 17.30 -10.90
C ASN A 70 0.45 16.92 -11.80
N LYS A 71 0.21 15.62 -12.01
CA LYS A 71 -0.87 15.10 -12.87
C LYS A 71 -1.94 14.36 -12.08
N ILE A 72 -1.62 13.91 -10.86
CA ILE A 72 -2.49 13.11 -10.01
C ILE A 72 -2.93 13.96 -8.81
N GLY A 73 -4.23 14.17 -8.65
CA GLY A 73 -4.78 14.88 -7.49
C GLY A 73 -4.88 13.98 -6.25
N GLY A 74 -5.29 12.74 -6.45
CA GLY A 74 -5.40 11.75 -5.40
C GLY A 74 -5.24 10.34 -5.92
N VAL A 75 -4.85 9.43 -5.05
CA VAL A 75 -4.53 8.04 -5.40
C VAL A 75 -4.92 7.10 -4.27
N PHE A 76 -5.35 5.89 -4.65
CA PHE A 76 -5.48 4.75 -3.74
C PHE A 76 -4.57 3.63 -4.25
N MET A 77 -3.66 3.18 -3.40
CA MET A 77 -2.81 2.01 -3.59
C MET A 77 -3.52 0.82 -2.97
N VAL A 78 -3.69 -0.24 -3.73
CA VAL A 78 -4.47 -1.42 -3.32
C VAL A 78 -3.76 -2.71 -3.70
N ASP A 79 -4.02 -3.77 -2.95
CA ASP A 79 -3.65 -5.12 -3.37
C ASP A 79 -4.46 -5.49 -4.63
N ALA A 80 -3.80 -6.13 -5.60
CA ALA A 80 -4.35 -6.20 -6.96
C ALA A 80 -5.41 -7.28 -7.15
N THR A 81 -5.34 -8.38 -6.39
CA THR A 81 -6.07 -9.61 -6.67
C THR A 81 -7.32 -9.83 -5.81
N ASP A 82 -7.46 -9.10 -4.71
CA ASP A 82 -8.53 -9.28 -3.72
C ASP A 82 -9.27 -7.98 -3.35
N VAL A 83 -9.16 -6.97 -4.20
CA VAL A 83 -9.82 -5.67 -4.02
C VAL A 83 -10.76 -5.36 -5.18
N GLU A 84 -11.95 -4.89 -4.85
CA GLU A 84 -12.97 -4.41 -5.78
C GLU A 84 -13.55 -3.08 -5.29
N ILE A 85 -13.80 -2.14 -6.20
CA ILE A 85 -14.43 -0.86 -5.87
C ILE A 85 -15.95 -1.02 -5.93
N ILE A 86 -16.60 -0.99 -4.77
CA ILE A 86 -18.05 -1.14 -4.65
C ILE A 86 -18.77 0.20 -4.86
N ASN A 87 -18.17 1.29 -4.39
CA ASN A 87 -18.76 2.62 -4.48
C ASN A 87 -17.71 3.65 -4.91
N LYS A 88 -18.19 4.74 -5.53
CA LYS A 88 -17.32 5.87 -5.88
C LYS A 88 -16.74 6.49 -4.62
N ILE A 89 -15.42 6.58 -4.57
CA ILE A 89 -14.69 7.21 -3.47
C ILE A 89 -14.96 8.72 -3.50
N LYS A 90 -15.38 9.25 -2.37
CA LYS A 90 -15.63 10.69 -2.19
C LYS A 90 -14.57 11.25 -1.24
N PHE A 91 -13.65 12.02 -1.75
CA PHE A 91 -12.72 12.81 -0.96
C PHE A 91 -12.34 14.09 -1.72
N ASP A 92 -11.93 15.12 -1.01
CA ASP A 92 -11.40 16.33 -1.61
C ASP A 92 -9.88 16.19 -1.75
N ASN A 93 -9.33 16.51 -2.91
CA ASN A 93 -7.89 16.48 -3.16
C ASN A 93 -7.10 17.49 -2.29
N SER A 94 -7.80 18.46 -1.68
CA SER A 94 -7.23 19.38 -0.70
C SER A 94 -7.19 18.81 0.73
N ASP A 95 -7.88 17.69 0.97
CA ASP A 95 -7.91 17.06 2.28
C ASP A 95 -6.52 16.51 2.65
N ASN A 96 -6.03 16.90 3.81
CA ASN A 96 -4.80 16.38 4.37
C ASN A 96 -5.07 15.10 5.19
N VAL A 97 -5.71 14.12 4.54
CA VAL A 97 -6.17 12.87 5.16
C VAL A 97 -5.59 11.67 4.45
N LEU A 98 -5.01 10.76 5.23
CA LEU A 98 -4.62 9.44 4.77
C LEU A 98 -5.73 8.44 5.10
N PHE A 99 -6.32 7.84 4.09
CA PHE A 99 -7.30 6.77 4.20
C PHE A 99 -6.58 5.43 4.26
N CYS A 100 -6.92 4.60 5.24
CA CYS A 100 -6.38 3.25 5.39
C CYS A 100 -7.53 2.26 5.53
N GLY A 101 -7.36 1.06 5.01
CA GLY A 101 -8.22 -0.07 5.36
C GLY A 101 -8.04 -0.45 6.83
N ASP A 102 -9.01 -1.11 7.43
CA ASP A 102 -8.95 -1.61 8.80
C ASP A 102 -9.11 -3.14 8.83
N GLU A 103 -8.54 -3.73 9.87
CA GLU A 103 -8.69 -5.15 10.19
C GLU A 103 -9.64 -5.30 11.38
N PRO A 104 -10.38 -6.41 11.49
CA PRO A 104 -11.21 -6.70 12.66
C PRO A 104 -10.37 -7.11 13.88
N SER A 105 -9.31 -6.35 14.15
CA SER A 105 -8.31 -6.60 15.19
C SER A 105 -7.70 -5.30 15.69
N THR A 106 -6.87 -5.36 16.71
CA THR A 106 -6.14 -4.22 17.25
C THR A 106 -4.64 -4.41 17.11
N ILE A 107 -3.87 -3.34 17.38
CA ILE A 107 -2.39 -3.40 17.45
C ILE A 107 -1.92 -4.44 18.49
N ASN A 108 -2.76 -4.83 19.45
CA ASN A 108 -2.51 -5.95 20.38
C ASN A 108 -2.59 -7.33 19.70
N ASN A 109 -2.45 -7.42 18.40
CA ASN A 109 -2.48 -8.67 17.66
C ASN A 109 -1.23 -9.52 17.95
N VAL A 110 -1.45 -10.80 18.34
CA VAL A 110 -0.38 -11.73 18.70
C VAL A 110 0.54 -12.04 17.54
N TRP A 111 -0.03 -12.21 16.34
CA TRP A 111 0.75 -12.48 15.13
C TRP A 111 1.67 -11.31 14.81
N LEU A 112 1.14 -10.09 14.86
CA LEU A 112 1.91 -8.87 14.60
C LEU A 112 3.12 -8.79 15.54
N LYS A 113 2.90 -8.91 16.85
CA LYS A 113 3.96 -8.84 17.88
C LYS A 113 4.99 -9.96 17.79
N LYS A 114 4.55 -11.17 17.39
CA LYS A 114 5.44 -12.34 17.27
C LYS A 114 6.38 -12.22 16.08
N HIS A 115 5.91 -11.64 14.96
CA HIS A 115 6.65 -11.61 13.70
C HIS A 115 7.39 -10.29 13.46
N HIS A 116 7.11 -9.25 14.26
CA HIS A 116 7.69 -7.91 14.11
C HIS A 116 8.24 -7.44 15.45
N THR A 117 9.48 -7.81 15.72
CA THR A 117 10.13 -7.64 17.04
C THR A 117 11.16 -6.52 17.08
N ALA A 118 11.19 -5.66 16.07
CA ALA A 118 12.12 -4.54 16.02
C ALA A 118 11.99 -3.63 17.25
N ASP A 119 13.10 -3.17 17.79
CA ASP A 119 13.12 -2.43 19.05
C ASP A 119 12.25 -1.17 19.04
N PHE A 120 12.24 -0.44 17.94
CA PHE A 120 11.42 0.77 17.79
C PHE A 120 9.90 0.49 17.81
N LEU A 121 9.47 -0.74 17.57
CA LEU A 121 8.06 -1.15 17.63
C LEU A 121 7.58 -1.47 19.04
N LYS A 122 8.47 -1.70 20.02
CA LYS A 122 8.09 -2.07 21.38
C LYS A 122 7.23 -1.01 22.05
N ASP A 123 7.67 0.24 21.99
CA ASP A 123 6.91 1.36 22.56
C ASP A 123 5.63 1.61 21.76
N PHE A 124 5.69 1.49 20.44
CA PHE A 124 4.51 1.59 19.59
C PHE A 124 3.43 0.58 20.00
N TYR A 125 3.78 -0.69 20.18
CA TYR A 125 2.82 -1.72 20.61
C TYR A 125 2.23 -1.46 21.99
N LYS A 126 2.98 -0.85 22.89
CA LYS A 126 2.53 -0.46 24.21
C LYS A 126 1.54 0.70 24.16
N ASP A 127 1.93 1.75 23.44
CA ASP A 127 1.18 3.02 23.42
C ASP A 127 -0.09 2.95 22.57
N TYR A 128 -0.08 2.11 21.52
CA TYR A 128 -1.19 1.97 20.55
C TYR A 128 -1.97 0.66 20.69
N THR A 129 -1.80 -0.08 21.77
CA THR A 129 -2.33 -1.45 21.97
C THR A 129 -3.83 -1.60 21.67
N SER A 130 -4.65 -0.59 21.98
CA SER A 130 -6.10 -0.58 21.79
C SER A 130 -6.56 0.00 20.44
N LYS A 131 -5.63 0.51 19.63
CA LYS A 131 -5.96 1.07 18.32
C LYS A 131 -6.24 -0.04 17.32
N THR A 132 -7.09 0.25 16.35
CA THR A 132 -7.39 -0.67 15.23
C THR A 132 -6.14 -1.05 14.48
N LEU A 133 -5.99 -2.30 14.12
CA LEU A 133 -4.95 -2.75 13.20
C LEU A 133 -5.35 -2.31 11.78
N LEU A 134 -4.51 -1.51 11.15
CA LEU A 134 -4.74 -1.04 9.79
C LEU A 134 -4.25 -2.07 8.77
N ASN A 135 -5.03 -2.27 7.71
CA ASN A 135 -4.70 -3.15 6.60
C ASN A 135 -3.77 -2.45 5.61
N ALA A 136 -2.61 -3.06 5.35
CA ALA A 136 -1.60 -2.52 4.44
C ALA A 136 -1.94 -2.72 2.95
N GLY A 137 -3.03 -3.41 2.64
CA GLY A 137 -3.51 -3.66 1.27
C GLY A 137 -4.37 -2.54 0.69
N ILE A 138 -4.78 -1.54 1.50
CA ILE A 138 -5.56 -0.39 1.04
C ILE A 138 -5.09 0.87 1.74
N VAL A 139 -4.53 1.81 0.98
CA VAL A 139 -4.15 3.11 1.50
C VAL A 139 -4.24 4.17 0.39
N GLY A 140 -4.70 5.37 0.73
CA GLY A 140 -4.84 6.44 -0.26
C GLY A 140 -5.15 7.79 0.34
N GLY A 141 -5.32 8.77 -0.54
CA GLY A 141 -5.60 10.16 -0.18
C GLY A 141 -5.15 11.13 -1.26
N SER A 142 -5.01 12.40 -0.91
CA SER A 142 -4.38 13.38 -1.80
C SER A 142 -2.93 12.99 -2.08
N ILE A 143 -2.43 13.33 -3.26
CA ILE A 143 -1.08 12.93 -3.70
C ILE A 143 0.01 13.40 -2.71
N GLY A 144 -0.15 14.57 -2.10
CA GLY A 144 0.80 15.11 -1.13
C GLY A 144 0.92 14.25 0.13
N VAL A 145 -0.23 13.87 0.71
CA VAL A 145 -0.28 13.01 1.91
C VAL A 145 0.27 11.62 1.63
N VAL A 146 -0.07 11.05 0.47
CA VAL A 146 0.43 9.72 0.08
C VAL A 146 1.94 9.73 -0.13
N LEU A 147 2.49 10.77 -0.76
CA LEU A 147 3.94 10.90 -0.93
C LEU A 147 4.65 11.10 0.41
N GLU A 148 4.11 11.91 1.33
CA GLU A 148 4.64 12.07 2.70
C GLU A 148 4.66 10.72 3.43
N PHE A 149 3.57 9.96 3.36
CA PHE A 149 3.50 8.61 3.94
C PHE A 149 4.58 7.68 3.38
N LEU A 150 4.69 7.61 2.05
CA LEU A 150 5.66 6.74 1.37
C LEU A 150 7.11 7.13 1.69
N GLU A 151 7.41 8.42 1.74
CA GLU A 151 8.75 8.91 2.09
C GLU A 151 9.12 8.54 3.53
N MET A 152 8.20 8.73 4.48
CA MET A 152 8.41 8.30 5.86
C MET A 152 8.60 6.79 5.97
N PHE A 153 7.79 6.02 5.24
CA PHE A 153 7.87 4.55 5.23
C PHE A 153 9.25 4.08 4.74
N ILE A 154 9.70 4.60 3.60
CA ILE A 154 10.99 4.24 2.99
C ILE A 154 12.15 4.66 3.90
N ASN A 155 12.13 5.87 4.44
CA ASN A 155 13.18 6.36 5.34
C ASN A 155 13.32 5.47 6.58
N VAL A 156 12.23 5.08 7.23
CA VAL A 156 12.31 4.20 8.41
C VAL A 156 12.76 2.79 8.01
N TYR A 157 12.33 2.28 6.87
CA TYR A 157 12.79 0.99 6.35
C TYR A 157 14.30 0.99 6.11
N GLU A 158 14.84 1.98 5.42
CA GLU A 158 16.27 2.08 5.09
C GLU A 158 17.15 2.25 6.33
N LEU A 159 16.72 3.10 7.28
CA LEU A 159 17.46 3.34 8.52
C LEU A 159 17.60 2.08 9.38
N ASN A 160 16.66 1.16 9.30
CA ASN A 160 16.64 -0.01 10.17
C ASN A 160 17.13 -1.29 9.50
N ASN A 161 17.39 -1.28 8.19
CA ASN A 161 17.96 -2.40 7.41
C ASN A 161 17.27 -3.75 7.66
N TYR A 162 15.93 -3.77 7.70
CA TYR A 162 15.17 -4.94 8.11
C TYR A 162 14.93 -5.95 6.98
N ASN A 163 15.71 -7.01 6.96
CA ASN A 163 15.55 -8.13 6.03
C ASN A 163 14.43 -9.13 6.42
N GLN A 164 13.74 -8.95 7.56
CA GLN A 164 12.84 -9.98 8.13
C GLN A 164 11.46 -9.46 8.54
N LEU A 165 11.11 -8.22 8.24
CA LEU A 165 9.81 -7.68 8.58
C LEU A 165 8.79 -7.93 7.46
N THR A 166 7.55 -8.20 7.82
CA THR A 166 6.44 -7.88 6.93
C THR A 166 6.20 -6.38 7.02
N ASP A 167 5.68 -5.81 5.97
CA ASP A 167 5.42 -4.38 5.89
C ASP A 167 4.32 -3.89 6.83
N MET A 168 3.41 -4.78 7.28
CA MET A 168 2.23 -4.42 8.06
C MET A 168 2.55 -3.68 9.37
N ALA A 169 3.60 -4.09 10.10
CA ALA A 169 3.96 -3.41 11.34
C ALA A 169 4.51 -2.00 11.08
N LEU A 170 5.36 -1.87 10.08
CA LEU A 170 5.91 -0.58 9.67
C LEU A 170 4.82 0.34 9.13
N PHE A 171 3.89 -0.19 8.31
CA PHE A 171 2.72 0.52 7.82
C PHE A 171 1.92 1.13 8.97
N ASN A 172 1.53 0.32 9.95
CA ASN A 172 0.77 0.78 11.11
C ASN A 172 1.55 1.83 11.92
N PHE A 173 2.85 1.59 12.15
CA PHE A 173 3.70 2.53 12.87
C PHE A 173 3.70 3.91 12.20
N ILE A 174 3.93 3.98 10.90
CA ILE A 174 3.97 5.25 10.15
C ILE A 174 2.58 5.89 10.09
N ALA A 175 1.54 5.14 9.73
CA ALA A 175 0.18 5.68 9.62
C ALA A 175 -0.29 6.32 10.95
N TYR A 176 -0.03 5.67 12.09
CA TYR A 176 -0.37 6.25 13.39
C TYR A 176 0.52 7.42 13.81
N LYS A 177 1.78 7.48 13.38
CA LYS A 177 2.66 8.63 13.64
C LYS A 177 2.29 9.85 12.81
N MET A 178 1.65 9.68 11.66
CA MET A 178 1.11 10.78 10.85
C MET A 178 -0.19 11.38 11.41
N GLN A 179 -0.90 10.68 12.29
CA GLN A 179 -2.04 11.24 13.00
C GLN A 179 -1.55 12.33 13.96
N ARG A 180 -1.68 13.59 13.54
CA ARG A 180 -1.35 14.78 14.33
C ARG A 180 -2.56 15.31 15.06
#